data_23d689f6590e42f6059f7752dbfd0172
#
_entry.id   23d689f6590e42f6059f7752dbfd0172
#
_cell.length_a   1.000
_cell.length_b   1.000
_cell.length_c   1.000
_cell.angle_alpha   90.00
_cell.angle_beta   90.00
_cell.angle_gamma   90.00
#
_symmetry.space_group_name_H-M   'P 1'
#
loop_
_entity.id
_entity.type
_entity.pdbx_description
1 polymer ?
#
loop_
_entity_poly.entity_id
_entity_poly.type
_entity_poly.pdbx_seq_one_letter_code
_entity_poly.pdbx_strand_id
1 'polypeptide(L)'
;MISITSIPSRSDRVVVRRINDECLLIPLTDDIADMDSLYRLNETGAFIWELIDGRRDIKEITSRVAEEFDVDQREAEKDILHFLADVQDFIHFSDR
;
A
#
# COMPACT_ATOMS: atom_id res chain seq x y z
N MET A 1 14.18 8.64 5.13
CA MET A 1 14.22 8.38 3.67
C MET A 1 13.82 6.94 3.37
N ILE A 2 12.93 6.76 2.39
CA ILE A 2 12.47 5.43 1.99
C ILE A 2 13.52 4.78 1.10
N SER A 3 13.88 3.54 1.41
CA SER A 3 14.81 2.76 0.60
C SER A 3 14.18 1.41 0.27
N ILE A 4 14.81 0.63 -0.60
CA ILE A 4 14.29 -0.69 -0.97
C ILE A 4 14.30 -1.66 0.20
N THR A 5 15.03 -1.36 1.27
CA THR A 5 15.07 -2.18 2.49
C THR A 5 14.10 -1.68 3.56
N SER A 6 13.40 -0.58 3.33
CA SER A 6 12.38 -0.09 4.24
C SER A 6 11.20 -1.06 4.25
N ILE A 7 10.60 -1.26 5.43
CA ILE A 7 9.50 -2.20 5.62
C ILE A 7 8.24 -1.39 5.91
N PRO A 8 7.29 -1.34 4.95
CA PRO A 8 6.03 -0.64 5.21
C PRO A 8 5.09 -1.50 6.05
N SER A 9 4.32 -0.84 6.90
CA SER A 9 3.26 -1.46 7.68
C SER A 9 2.03 -0.58 7.65
N ARG A 10 0.86 -1.19 7.82
CA ARG A 10 -0.40 -0.46 7.79
C ARG A 10 -0.62 0.27 9.10
N SER A 11 -1.17 1.48 9.00
CA SER A 11 -1.62 2.20 10.17
C SER A 11 -2.84 1.48 10.76
N ASP A 12 -3.01 1.55 12.08
CA ASP A 12 -4.22 1.04 12.74
C ASP A 12 -5.36 2.05 12.65
N ARG A 13 -5.13 3.20 12.02
CA ARG A 13 -6.09 4.28 11.85
C ARG A 13 -6.71 4.28 10.45
N VAL A 14 -6.74 3.15 9.78
CA VAL A 14 -7.35 3.01 8.45
C VAL A 14 -8.16 1.72 8.40
N VAL A 15 -9.32 1.80 7.74
CA VAL A 15 -10.20 0.65 7.55
C VAL A 15 -10.23 0.33 6.05
N VAL A 16 -10.16 -0.95 5.71
CA VAL A 16 -10.30 -1.42 4.34
C VAL A 16 -11.72 -1.89 4.14
N ARG A 17 -12.38 -1.40 3.09
CA ARG A 17 -13.74 -1.80 2.73
C ARG A 17 -13.79 -2.25 1.29
N ARG A 18 -14.47 -3.36 1.04
CA ARG A 18 -14.78 -3.81 -0.32
C ARG A 18 -16.25 -3.59 -0.55
N ILE A 19 -16.58 -2.74 -1.53
CA ILE A 19 -17.95 -2.42 -1.92
C ILE A 19 -18.05 -2.70 -3.41
N ASN A 20 -18.85 -3.69 -3.78
CA ASN A 20 -18.90 -4.23 -5.14
C ASN A 20 -17.50 -4.75 -5.50
N ASP A 21 -16.91 -4.25 -6.57
CA ASP A 21 -15.56 -4.64 -6.96
C ASP A 21 -14.52 -3.59 -6.58
N GLU A 22 -14.93 -2.59 -5.78
CA GLU A 22 -14.03 -1.53 -5.35
C GLU A 22 -13.43 -1.83 -3.99
N CYS A 23 -12.16 -1.49 -3.83
CA CYS A 23 -11.45 -1.57 -2.57
C CYS A 23 -11.13 -0.16 -2.10
N LEU A 24 -11.57 0.18 -0.89
CA LEU A 24 -11.44 1.53 -0.36
C LEU A 24 -10.62 1.52 0.92
N LEU A 25 -9.71 2.50 1.04
CA LEU A 25 -9.03 2.80 2.28
C LEU A 25 -9.72 3.99 2.90
N ILE A 26 -10.22 3.83 4.12
CA ILE A 26 -10.97 4.86 4.81
C ILE A 26 -10.24 5.22 6.10
N PRO A 27 -9.73 6.45 6.22
CA PRO A 27 -9.05 6.86 7.44
C PRO A 27 -10.02 7.03 8.59
N LEU A 28 -9.54 6.79 9.81
CA LEU A 28 -10.31 7.01 11.03
C LEU A 28 -9.82 8.30 11.68
N THR A 29 -10.74 9.21 11.92
CA THR A 29 -10.47 10.44 12.66
C THR A 29 -11.29 10.41 13.94
N ASP A 30 -10.63 10.42 15.10
CA ASP A 30 -11.29 10.29 16.40
C ASP A 30 -12.17 9.03 16.44
N ASP A 31 -11.68 7.92 15.86
CA ASP A 31 -12.36 6.63 15.75
C ASP A 31 -13.65 6.66 14.92
N ILE A 32 -13.81 7.70 14.09
CA ILE A 32 -14.92 7.84 13.16
C ILE A 32 -14.36 7.76 11.73
N ALA A 33 -15.02 6.97 10.87
CA ALA A 33 -14.61 6.85 9.49
C ALA A 33 -14.76 8.18 8.75
N ASP A 34 -13.66 8.64 8.15
CA ASP A 34 -13.64 9.88 7.38
C ASP A 34 -13.87 9.54 5.90
N MET A 35 -15.14 9.59 5.48
CA MET A 35 -15.52 9.23 4.11
C MET A 35 -15.12 10.29 3.08
N ASP A 36 -14.76 11.50 3.52
CA ASP A 36 -14.32 12.56 2.61
C ASP A 36 -12.86 12.38 2.20
N SER A 37 -12.12 11.60 2.96
CA SER A 37 -10.68 11.38 2.72
C SER A 37 -10.37 9.96 2.29
N LEU A 38 -11.35 9.22 1.82
CA LEU A 38 -11.15 7.86 1.37
C LEU A 38 -10.28 7.80 0.13
N TYR A 39 -9.55 6.69 -0.02
CA TYR A 39 -8.70 6.43 -1.17
C TYR A 39 -9.15 5.14 -1.87
N ARG A 40 -9.35 5.20 -3.19
CA ARG A 40 -9.77 4.04 -3.97
C ARG A 40 -8.56 3.31 -4.50
N LEU A 41 -8.53 2.00 -4.31
CA LEU A 41 -7.45 1.16 -4.81
C LEU A 41 -7.88 0.52 -6.13
N ASN A 42 -7.01 0.62 -7.14
CA ASN A 42 -7.17 -0.19 -8.34
C ASN A 42 -6.63 -1.59 -8.06
N GLU A 43 -6.66 -2.45 -9.06
CA GLU A 43 -6.22 -3.85 -8.90
C GLU A 43 -4.77 -3.95 -8.40
N THR A 44 -3.87 -3.18 -9.00
CA THR A 44 -2.46 -3.18 -8.61
C THR A 44 -2.29 -2.66 -7.19
N GLY A 45 -2.96 -1.55 -6.86
CA GLY A 45 -2.91 -0.97 -5.53
C GLY A 45 -3.44 -1.91 -4.46
N ALA A 46 -4.53 -2.63 -4.75
CA ALA A 46 -5.09 -3.60 -3.82
C ALA A 46 -4.11 -4.75 -3.58
N PHE A 47 -3.43 -5.21 -4.62
CA PHE A 47 -2.43 -6.26 -4.49
C PHE A 47 -1.25 -5.80 -3.62
N ILE A 48 -0.75 -4.58 -3.87
CA ILE A 48 0.34 -4.01 -3.08
C ILE A 48 -0.07 -3.86 -1.62
N TRP A 49 -1.28 -3.35 -1.39
CA TRP A 49 -1.79 -3.17 -0.03
C TRP A 49 -1.79 -4.46 0.77
N GLU A 50 -2.18 -5.58 0.14
CA GLU A 50 -2.17 -6.87 0.81
C GLU A 50 -0.77 -7.33 1.22
N LEU A 51 0.26 -6.87 0.50
CA LEU A 51 1.64 -7.21 0.80
C LEU A 51 2.27 -6.32 1.86
N ILE A 52 1.60 -5.22 2.24
CA ILE A 52 2.09 -4.31 3.28
C ILE A 52 1.70 -4.90 4.63
N ASP A 53 2.56 -5.74 5.19
CA ASP A 53 2.26 -6.51 6.39
C ASP A 53 3.23 -6.24 7.55
N GLY A 54 4.15 -5.29 7.39
CA GLY A 54 5.13 -4.98 8.41
C GLY A 54 6.29 -5.97 8.45
N ARG A 55 6.38 -6.87 7.48
CA ARG A 55 7.44 -7.89 7.43
C ARG A 55 8.21 -7.86 6.13
N ARG A 56 7.54 -7.58 5.01
CA ARG A 56 8.19 -7.52 3.69
C ARG A 56 8.76 -6.14 3.47
N ASP A 57 10.00 -6.08 2.98
CA ASP A 57 10.57 -4.81 2.56
C ASP A 57 10.09 -4.46 1.15
N ILE A 58 10.42 -3.25 0.68
CA ILE A 58 9.98 -2.79 -0.63
C ILE A 58 10.52 -3.69 -1.73
N LYS A 59 11.74 -4.20 -1.58
CA LYS A 59 12.34 -5.09 -2.57
C LYS A 59 11.51 -6.37 -2.75
N GLU A 60 11.08 -6.98 -1.65
CA GLU A 60 10.26 -8.18 -1.69
C GLU A 60 8.89 -7.89 -2.33
N ILE A 61 8.28 -6.77 -1.95
CA ILE A 61 6.99 -6.36 -2.52
C ILE A 61 7.14 -6.14 -4.02
N THR A 62 8.23 -5.48 -4.43
CA THR A 62 8.51 -5.23 -5.85
C THR A 62 8.60 -6.54 -6.64
N SER A 63 9.32 -7.53 -6.11
CA SER A 63 9.46 -8.82 -6.77
C SER A 63 8.12 -9.53 -6.94
N ARG A 64 7.26 -9.45 -5.92
CA ARG A 64 5.94 -10.07 -5.97
C ARG A 64 5.03 -9.39 -7.00
N VAL A 65 5.10 -8.06 -7.08
CA VAL A 65 4.32 -7.31 -8.07
C VAL A 65 4.80 -7.61 -9.48
N ALA A 66 6.11 -7.62 -9.69
CA ALA A 66 6.69 -7.92 -11.01
C ALA A 66 6.25 -9.31 -11.50
N GLU A 67 6.21 -10.27 -10.61
CA GLU A 67 5.80 -11.64 -10.92
C GLU A 67 4.29 -11.73 -11.20
N GLU A 68 3.47 -11.10 -10.36
CA GLU A 68 2.02 -11.18 -10.50
C GLU A 68 1.50 -10.52 -11.77
N PHE A 69 2.06 -9.37 -12.13
CA PHE A 69 1.57 -8.58 -13.27
C PHE A 69 2.45 -8.70 -14.51
N ASP A 70 3.47 -9.56 -14.46
CA ASP A 70 4.38 -9.82 -15.58
C ASP A 70 4.98 -8.53 -16.15
N VAL A 71 5.49 -7.69 -15.26
CA VAL A 71 6.20 -6.46 -15.61
C VAL A 71 7.64 -6.56 -15.11
N ASP A 72 8.55 -5.74 -15.67
CA ASP A 72 9.93 -5.82 -15.21
C ASP A 72 10.07 -5.19 -13.81
N GLN A 73 11.17 -5.54 -13.17
CA GLN A 73 11.45 -5.17 -11.79
C GLN A 73 11.48 -3.65 -11.61
N ARG A 74 12.05 -2.94 -12.58
CA ARG A 74 12.20 -1.49 -12.52
C ARG A 74 10.84 -0.78 -12.59
N GLU A 75 9.97 -1.25 -13.48
CA GLU A 75 8.64 -0.69 -13.61
C GLU A 75 7.78 -0.97 -12.37
N ALA A 76 7.89 -2.19 -11.83
CA ALA A 76 7.20 -2.55 -10.62
C ALA A 76 7.63 -1.66 -9.44
N GLU A 77 8.94 -1.41 -9.32
CA GLU A 77 9.47 -0.55 -8.26
C GLU A 77 8.92 0.86 -8.38
N LYS A 78 8.88 1.41 -9.59
CA LYS A 78 8.35 2.73 -9.84
C LYS A 78 6.88 2.83 -9.42
N ASP A 79 6.08 1.84 -9.79
CA ASP A 79 4.67 1.82 -9.44
C ASP A 79 4.45 1.73 -7.93
N ILE A 80 5.27 0.92 -7.25
CA ILE A 80 5.18 0.79 -5.81
C ILE A 80 5.53 2.08 -5.11
N LEU A 81 6.60 2.75 -5.53
CA LEU A 81 7.01 4.01 -4.91
C LEU A 81 5.95 5.08 -5.10
N HIS A 82 5.29 5.14 -6.27
CA HIS A 82 4.19 6.06 -6.50
C HIS A 82 3.01 5.73 -5.58
N PHE A 83 2.67 4.46 -5.47
CA PHE A 83 1.56 4.03 -4.62
C PHE A 83 1.83 4.35 -3.15
N LEU A 84 3.05 4.09 -2.66
CA LEU A 84 3.39 4.36 -1.27
C LEU A 84 3.34 5.86 -0.97
N ALA A 85 3.72 6.69 -1.94
CA ALA A 85 3.60 8.15 -1.78
C ALA A 85 2.13 8.57 -1.67
N ASP A 86 1.26 7.95 -2.48
CA ASP A 86 -0.17 8.27 -2.46
C ASP A 86 -0.84 7.87 -1.14
N VAL A 87 -0.39 6.78 -0.53
CA VAL A 87 -1.03 6.27 0.69
C VAL A 87 -0.17 6.51 1.94
N GLN A 88 0.76 7.44 1.88
CA GLN A 88 1.71 7.66 2.98
C GLN A 88 1.04 7.95 4.32
N ASP A 89 -0.15 8.53 4.32
CA ASP A 89 -0.89 8.83 5.56
C ASP A 89 -1.49 7.58 6.19
N PHE A 90 -1.50 6.46 5.47
CA PHE A 90 -2.11 5.21 5.93
C PHE A 90 -1.08 4.15 6.30
N ILE A 91 0.20 4.46 6.20
CA ILE A 91 1.27 3.49 6.42
C ILE A 91 2.40 4.10 7.25
N HIS A 92 3.21 3.21 7.82
CA HIS A 92 4.44 3.55 8.52
C HIS A 92 5.59 2.78 7.90
N PHE A 93 6.80 3.28 8.07
CA PHE A 93 8.00 2.61 7.58
C PHE A 93 8.93 2.30 8.74
N SER A 94 9.55 1.14 8.68
CA SER A 94 10.65 0.79 9.58
C SER A 94 11.82 0.32 8.73
N ASP A 95 13.02 0.37 9.29
CA ASP A 95 14.21 -0.11 8.61
C ASP A 95 14.51 -1.53 9.06
N ARG A 96 15.03 -2.31 8.11
CA ARG A 96 15.46 -3.67 8.41
C ARG A 96 16.82 -3.69 9.08
#